data_3c9253f171600db616c04f644e7f6476
#
_entry.id   3c9253f171600db616c04f644e7f6476
#
_cell.length_a   1.000
_cell.length_b   1.000
_cell.length_c   1.000
_cell.angle_alpha   90.00
_cell.angle_beta   90.00
_cell.angle_gamma   90.00
#
_symmetry.space_group_name_H-M   'P 1'
#
loop_
_entity.id
_entity.type
_entity.pdbx_description
1 polymer ?
#
loop_
_entity_poly.entity_id
_entity_poly.type
_entity_poly.pdbx_seq_one_letter_code
_entity_poly.pdbx_strand_id
1 'polypeptide(L)'
;MIKVCHMTSVHGEEDVRIFHKECVSLAKAGYDTYLVERGESREKNGVHIIGVGELPRSRRKRMTEGAKRVYEAARAVDADIYHLHDPE
;
A
#
# COMPACT_ATOMS: atom_id res chain seq x y z
N MET A 1 -13.72 -14.14 4.28
CA MET A 1 -12.34 -13.70 4.54
C MET A 1 -12.29 -12.19 4.62
N ILE A 2 -11.70 -11.67 5.68
CA ILE A 2 -11.59 -10.22 5.84
C ILE A 2 -10.52 -9.68 4.91
N LYS A 3 -10.87 -8.66 4.13
CA LYS A 3 -9.96 -8.02 3.22
C LYS A 3 -9.36 -6.79 3.88
N VAL A 4 -8.03 -6.74 3.94
CA VAL A 4 -7.29 -5.65 4.56
C VAL A 4 -6.45 -4.98 3.49
N CYS A 5 -6.51 -3.66 3.42
CA CYS A 5 -5.73 -2.90 2.46
C CYS A 5 -4.83 -1.90 3.19
N HIS A 6 -3.53 -2.08 3.03
CA HIS A 6 -2.54 -1.15 3.53
C HIS A 6 -2.18 -0.18 2.41
N MET A 7 -1.97 1.08 2.75
CA MET A 7 -1.63 2.12 1.78
C MET A 7 -0.42 2.89 2.25
N THR A 8 0.50 3.18 1.35
CA THR A 8 1.61 4.07 1.65
C THR A 8 2.01 4.90 0.44
N SER A 9 2.26 6.18 0.67
CA SER A 9 2.84 7.08 -0.32
C SER A 9 4.24 7.50 0.08
N VAL A 10 4.69 7.07 1.26
CA VAL A 10 6.01 7.38 1.80
C VAL A 10 6.92 6.18 1.63
N HIS A 11 8.20 6.46 1.47
CA HIS A 11 9.13 5.40 1.14
C HIS A 11 10.55 5.65 1.54
N GLY A 12 10.88 5.33 2.75
CA GLY A 12 12.21 4.88 3.02
C GLY A 12 12.22 3.38 2.74
N GLU A 13 13.32 2.84 2.28
CA GLU A 13 13.40 1.39 2.02
C GLU A 13 13.07 0.57 3.25
N GLU A 14 13.46 1.05 4.42
CA GLU A 14 13.16 0.39 5.67
C GLU A 14 11.67 0.36 5.98
N ASP A 15 10.99 1.48 5.76
CA ASP A 15 9.56 1.56 6.01
C ASP A 15 8.80 0.61 5.08
N VAL A 16 9.17 0.58 3.82
CA VAL A 16 8.56 -0.33 2.84
C VAL A 16 8.77 -1.78 3.27
N ARG A 17 9.95 -2.11 3.76
CA ARG A 17 10.25 -3.46 4.23
C ARG A 17 9.38 -3.84 5.41
N ILE A 18 9.19 -2.93 6.35
CA ILE A 18 8.34 -3.16 7.53
C ILE A 18 6.89 -3.39 7.09
N PHE A 19 6.40 -2.56 6.17
CA PHE A 19 5.03 -2.70 5.67
C PHE A 19 4.83 -4.03 4.95
N HIS A 20 5.79 -4.46 4.14
CA HIS A 20 5.74 -5.76 3.48
C HIS A 20 5.70 -6.89 4.50
N LYS A 21 6.50 -6.79 5.54
CA LYS A 21 6.55 -7.80 6.59
C LYS A 21 5.23 -7.90 7.33
N GLU A 22 4.62 -6.77 7.66
CA GLU A 22 3.31 -6.75 8.30
C GLU A 22 2.24 -7.38 7.40
N CYS A 23 2.26 -7.05 6.13
CA CYS A 23 1.30 -7.60 5.18
C CYS A 23 1.46 -9.11 5.04
N VAL A 24 2.69 -9.60 4.98
CA VAL A 24 2.94 -11.04 4.91
C VAL A 24 2.42 -11.74 6.16
N SER A 25 2.61 -11.14 7.33
CA SER A 25 2.11 -11.70 8.58
C SER A 25 0.58 -11.79 8.58
N LEU A 26 -0.08 -10.75 8.09
CA LEU A 26 -1.54 -10.76 7.98
C LEU A 26 -2.03 -11.81 6.98
N ALA A 27 -1.35 -11.95 5.86
CA ALA A 27 -1.71 -12.95 4.87
C ALA A 27 -1.58 -14.36 5.44
N LYS A 28 -0.53 -14.61 6.22
CA LYS A 28 -0.34 -15.90 6.88
C LYS A 28 -1.40 -16.17 7.93
N ALA A 29 -1.95 -15.10 8.53
CA ALA A 29 -3.01 -15.24 9.52
C ALA A 29 -4.39 -15.47 8.89
N GLY A 30 -4.47 -15.48 7.56
CA GLY A 30 -5.71 -15.78 6.87
C GLY A 30 -6.48 -14.57 6.32
N TYR A 31 -5.90 -13.38 6.41
CA TYR A 31 -6.52 -12.20 5.84
C TYR A 31 -6.20 -12.09 4.35
N ASP A 32 -7.16 -11.58 3.60
CA ASP A 32 -6.95 -11.26 2.19
C ASP A 32 -6.27 -9.89 2.15
N THR A 33 -4.96 -9.88 2.00
CA THR A 33 -4.12 -8.71 2.24
C THR A 33 -3.67 -8.03 0.96
N TYR A 34 -3.90 -6.73 0.90
CA TYR A 34 -3.49 -5.88 -0.21
C TYR A 34 -2.57 -4.78 0.31
N LEU A 35 -1.60 -4.40 -0.52
CA LEU A 35 -0.71 -3.29 -0.21
C LEU A 35 -0.66 -2.38 -1.44
N VAL A 36 -1.05 -1.13 -1.27
CA VAL A 36 -0.95 -0.13 -2.34
C VAL A 36 0.28 0.71 -2.09
N GLU A 37 1.19 0.72 -3.04
CA GLU A 37 2.45 1.45 -2.93
C GLU A 37 2.89 1.94 -4.31
N ARG A 38 3.98 2.70 -4.34
CA ARG A 38 4.56 3.10 -5.61
C ARG A 38 5.22 1.90 -6.28
N GLY A 39 5.43 1.99 -7.59
CA GLY A 39 6.10 0.96 -8.34
C GLY A 39 5.13 0.09 -9.12
N GLU A 40 5.51 -1.16 -9.35
CA GLU A 40 4.73 -2.07 -10.16
C GLU A 40 3.84 -2.99 -9.34
N SER A 41 2.72 -3.36 -9.93
CA SER A 41 1.82 -4.33 -9.30
C SER A 41 2.42 -5.73 -9.39
N ARG A 42 2.28 -6.49 -8.31
CA ARG A 42 2.78 -7.86 -8.26
C ARG A 42 2.16 -8.60 -7.08
N GLU A 43 2.40 -9.89 -7.00
CA GLU A 43 2.03 -10.67 -5.83
C GLU A 43 3.32 -11.19 -5.19
N LYS A 44 3.35 -11.18 -3.86
CA LYS A 44 4.50 -11.64 -3.12
C LYS A 44 4.07 -12.21 -1.77
N ASN A 45 4.42 -13.48 -1.53
CA ASN A 45 4.16 -14.14 -0.24
C ASN A 45 2.71 -14.05 0.23
N GLY A 46 1.77 -14.15 -0.71
CA GLY A 46 0.35 -14.09 -0.38
C GLY A 46 -0.23 -12.70 -0.30
N VAL A 47 0.56 -11.68 -0.55
CA VAL A 47 0.11 -10.27 -0.53
C VAL A 47 -0.08 -9.79 -1.97
N HIS A 48 -1.22 -9.17 -2.22
CA HIS A 48 -1.50 -8.53 -3.50
C HIS A 48 -0.97 -7.10 -3.46
N ILE A 49 0.11 -6.84 -4.18
CA ILE A 49 0.73 -5.51 -4.21
C ILE A 49 0.22 -4.75 -5.42
N ILE A 50 -0.43 -3.63 -5.16
CA ILE A 50 -0.96 -2.77 -6.23
C ILE A 50 -0.02 -1.59 -6.37
N GLY A 51 0.66 -1.51 -7.51
CA GLY A 51 1.59 -0.44 -7.78
C GLY A 51 0.91 0.71 -8.50
N VAL A 52 1.15 1.92 -8.05
CA VAL A 52 0.60 3.12 -8.66
C VAL A 52 1.62 3.86 -9.55
N GLY A 53 2.74 3.20 -9.84
CA GLY A 53 3.81 3.79 -10.65
C GLY A 53 4.68 4.71 -9.81
N GLU A 54 5.44 5.58 -10.49
CA GLU A 54 6.30 6.53 -9.81
C GLU A 54 5.47 7.69 -9.25
N LEU A 55 5.76 8.05 -8.01
CA LEU A 55 5.12 9.18 -7.37
C LEU A 55 5.95 10.45 -7.60
N PRO A 56 5.33 11.64 -7.55
CA PRO A 56 6.07 12.88 -7.73
C PRO A 56 7.20 13.02 -6.70
N ARG A 57 8.33 13.59 -7.13
CA ARG A 57 9.47 13.79 -6.25
C ARG A 57 9.24 14.92 -5.27
N SER A 58 8.52 15.95 -5.69
CA SER A 58 8.19 17.07 -4.83
C SER A 58 7.29 16.58 -3.70
N ARG A 59 7.66 16.90 -2.47
CA ARG A 59 6.88 16.56 -1.30
C ARG A 59 5.45 17.09 -1.41
N ARG A 60 5.31 18.31 -1.89
CA ARG A 60 4.01 18.94 -2.05
C ARG A 60 3.13 18.19 -3.05
N LYS A 61 3.69 17.86 -4.22
CA LYS A 61 2.96 17.11 -5.23
C LYS A 61 2.67 15.69 -4.77
N ARG A 62 3.57 15.09 -4.02
CA ARG A 62 3.36 13.75 -3.48
C ARG A 62 2.21 13.74 -2.48
N MET A 63 2.06 14.79 -1.69
CA MET A 63 0.95 14.89 -0.74
C MET A 63 -0.40 15.08 -1.43
N THR A 64 -0.40 15.69 -2.59
CA THR A 64 -1.63 15.95 -3.34
C THR A 64 -1.90 14.86 -4.38
N GLU A 65 -1.09 14.80 -5.42
CA GLU A 65 -1.29 13.86 -6.51
C GLU A 65 -0.97 12.43 -6.15
N GLY A 66 0.13 12.23 -5.42
CA GLY A 66 0.56 10.89 -5.01
C GLY A 66 -0.45 10.26 -4.06
N ALA A 67 -0.87 11.01 -3.07
CA ALA A 67 -1.86 10.52 -2.11
C ALA A 67 -3.18 10.20 -2.81
N LYS A 68 -3.57 11.03 -3.76
CA LYS A 68 -4.80 10.79 -4.53
C LYS A 68 -4.72 9.49 -5.32
N ARG A 69 -3.58 9.24 -5.98
CA ARG A 69 -3.40 8.01 -6.77
C ARG A 69 -3.43 6.77 -5.89
N VAL A 70 -2.76 6.83 -4.75
CA VAL A 70 -2.76 5.73 -3.78
C VAL A 70 -4.17 5.51 -3.24
N TYR A 71 -4.86 6.57 -2.89
CA TYR A 71 -6.21 6.49 -2.37
C TYR A 71 -7.19 5.89 -3.40
N GLU A 72 -7.11 6.32 -4.65
CA GLU A 72 -7.99 5.79 -5.69
C GLU A 72 -7.73 4.30 -5.93
N ALA A 73 -6.47 3.89 -5.94
CA ALA A 73 -6.12 2.49 -6.10
C ALA A 73 -6.63 1.66 -4.91
N ALA A 74 -6.47 2.18 -3.70
CA ALA A 74 -6.94 1.49 -2.50
C ALA A 74 -8.46 1.37 -2.50
N ARG A 75 -9.15 2.42 -2.92
CA ARG A 75 -10.59 2.43 -2.99
C ARG A 75 -11.12 1.35 -3.94
N ALA A 76 -10.41 1.10 -5.02
CA ALA A 76 -10.78 0.07 -5.98
C ALA A 76 -10.68 -1.35 -5.39
N VAL A 77 -9.89 -1.52 -4.34
CA VAL A 77 -9.78 -2.81 -3.66
C VAL A 77 -11.07 -3.16 -2.91
N ASP A 78 -11.80 -2.16 -2.45
CA ASP A 78 -13.03 -2.35 -1.68
C ASP A 78 -12.81 -3.25 -0.47
N ALA A 79 -11.87 -2.86 0.37
CA ALA A 79 -11.49 -3.64 1.54
C ALA A 79 -12.42 -3.41 2.73
N ASP A 80 -12.39 -4.34 3.66
CA ASP A 80 -13.12 -4.23 4.92
C ASP A 80 -12.40 -3.29 5.89
N ILE A 81 -11.07 -3.31 5.84
CA ILE A 81 -10.22 -2.48 6.70
C ILE A 81 -9.16 -1.80 5.85
N TYR A 82 -8.98 -0.51 6.06
CA TYR A 82 -7.91 0.26 5.43
C TYR A 82 -6.95 0.77 6.47
N HIS A 83 -5.65 0.62 6.19
CA HIS A 83 -4.62 1.09 7.08
C HIS A 83 -3.65 1.99 6.31
N LEU A 84 -3.61 3.26 6.67
CA LEU A 84 -2.74 4.22 6.02
C LEU A 84 -1.41 4.31 6.77
N HIS A 85 -0.33 3.98 6.06
CA HIS A 85 1.02 4.10 6.58
C HIS A 85 1.68 5.35 5.99
N ASP A 86 1.24 6.48 6.42
CA ASP A 86 1.76 7.71 5.87
C ASP A 86 1.84 8.78 6.95
N PRO A 87 2.96 8.82 7.65
CA PRO A 87 3.12 9.73 8.78
C PRO A 87 3.39 11.17 8.40
N GLU A 88 3.54 11.49 7.14
CA GLU A 88 3.77 12.88 6.75
C GLU A 88 2.51 13.76 6.95
#